data_5dd8cc1ec5abaff0542bf0d9d1131a0d
#
_entry.id   5dd8cc1ec5abaff0542bf0d9d1131a0d
#
_cell.length_a   1.000
_cell.length_b   1.000
_cell.length_c   1.000
_cell.angle_alpha   90.00
_cell.angle_beta   90.00
_cell.angle_gamma   90.00
#
_symmetry.space_group_name_H-M   'P 1'
#
loop_
_entity.id
_entity.type
_entity.pdbx_description
1 polymer ?
#
loop_
_entity_poly.entity_id
_entity_poly.type
_entity_poly.pdbx_seq_one_letter_code
_entity_poly.pdbx_strand_id
1 'polypeptide(L)'
;AQVIGADTAGHRRLVDKGFTHVVDLQEQAAAAFIPVKLEKPFKSLQKGRMEKKQLTSGDPSGFKPLKSTHERYAEVFRRLGYHAKPGPGDILKGEAWPKNFDDGMAQSGQLRVGLAPFAAHAGKCYPEPQMKELIQLLGAVPHIRLYLFGGGQREIEVLGSWEEAYPYCKSVAGKIPLTEELALISNLRLMISMDSGNGHLAAMYGLPVLTLWGVTHPYAGFAPFNQPEANSILANRKKYPAIPTSVYGNKVPEGYENVMESIPAKGVYNRVLEILQESQI
;
A
#
# COMPACT_ATOMS: atom_id res chain seq x y z
N ALA A 1 9.20 19.63 -7.16
CA ALA A 1 7.79 19.93 -7.38
C ALA A 1 7.26 20.71 -6.16
N GLN A 2 6.53 21.79 -6.40
CA GLN A 2 5.92 22.58 -5.32
C GLN A 2 4.44 22.20 -5.23
N VAL A 3 3.99 21.77 -4.06
CA VAL A 3 2.56 21.53 -3.79
C VAL A 3 1.93 22.89 -3.46
N ILE A 4 0.92 23.27 -4.24
CA ILE A 4 0.20 24.53 -4.07
C ILE A 4 -1.26 24.17 -3.78
N GLY A 5 -1.81 24.70 -2.69
CA GLY A 5 -3.22 24.51 -2.33
C GLY A 5 -4.17 25.05 -3.41
N ALA A 6 -5.35 24.43 -3.53
CA ALA A 6 -6.36 24.76 -4.54
C ALA A 6 -7.21 26.02 -4.20
N ASP A 7 -6.69 26.94 -3.39
CA ASP A 7 -7.36 28.20 -3.07
C ASP A 7 -7.08 29.31 -4.11
N THR A 8 -7.83 30.41 -4.03
CA THR A 8 -7.70 31.56 -4.96
C THR A 8 -6.34 32.25 -4.88
N ALA A 9 -5.65 32.18 -3.75
CA ALA A 9 -4.30 32.72 -3.58
C ALA A 9 -3.24 31.80 -4.21
N GLY A 10 -3.45 30.48 -4.15
CA GLY A 10 -2.62 29.48 -4.84
C GLY A 10 -2.71 29.62 -6.37
N HIS A 11 -3.86 29.98 -6.93
CA HIS A 11 -4.03 30.19 -8.37
C HIS A 11 -3.16 31.35 -8.91
N ARG A 12 -3.09 32.48 -8.20
CA ARG A 12 -2.24 33.62 -8.60
C ARG A 12 -0.76 33.26 -8.61
N ARG A 13 -0.31 32.45 -7.63
CA ARG A 13 1.08 31.97 -7.57
C ARG A 13 1.45 31.01 -8.70
N LEU A 14 0.47 30.29 -9.28
CA LEU A 14 0.71 29.39 -10.40
C LEU A 14 0.96 30.13 -11.70
N VAL A 15 0.25 31.24 -11.97
CA VAL A 15 0.40 32.03 -13.21
C VAL A 15 1.83 32.53 -13.38
N ASP A 16 2.46 32.99 -12.28
CA ASP A 16 3.79 33.61 -12.31
C ASP A 16 4.97 32.60 -12.37
N LYS A 17 4.69 31.29 -12.29
CA LYS A 17 5.73 30.24 -12.23
C LYS A 17 6.21 29.71 -13.56
N GLY A 18 5.65 30.16 -14.68
CA GLY A 18 6.10 29.78 -16.03
C GLY A 18 5.91 28.29 -16.36
N PHE A 19 4.92 27.62 -15.78
CA PHE A 19 4.61 26.22 -16.09
C PHE A 19 4.25 26.03 -17.57
N THR A 20 4.73 24.94 -18.15
CA THR A 20 4.45 24.59 -19.55
C THR A 20 3.24 23.68 -19.70
N HIS A 21 2.92 22.88 -18.69
CA HIS A 21 1.83 21.91 -18.69
C HIS A 21 1.14 21.83 -17.31
N VAL A 22 -0.11 21.41 -17.30
CA VAL A 22 -0.89 21.12 -16.09
C VAL A 22 -1.33 19.65 -16.09
N VAL A 23 -1.08 18.97 -14.98
CA VAL A 23 -1.43 17.55 -14.78
C VAL A 23 -2.32 17.42 -13.57
N ASP A 24 -3.51 16.80 -13.74
CA ASP A 24 -4.38 16.42 -12.64
C ASP A 24 -4.35 14.90 -12.45
N LEU A 25 -3.78 14.45 -11.34
CA LEU A 25 -3.71 13.04 -10.97
C LEU A 25 -4.81 12.60 -10.01
N GLN A 26 -5.76 13.48 -9.68
CA GLN A 26 -6.85 13.17 -8.77
C GLN A 26 -8.24 13.16 -9.43
N GLU A 27 -8.35 13.70 -10.65
CA GLU A 27 -9.64 13.85 -11.34
C GLU A 27 -10.69 14.57 -10.46
N GLN A 28 -10.27 15.68 -9.84
CA GLN A 28 -11.14 16.51 -9.01
C GLN A 28 -11.76 17.64 -9.84
N ALA A 29 -13.04 17.94 -9.62
CA ALA A 29 -13.74 18.99 -10.34
C ALA A 29 -13.08 20.37 -10.19
N ALA A 30 -12.54 20.68 -9.00
CA ALA A 30 -11.81 21.91 -8.74
C ALA A 30 -10.54 22.07 -9.61
N ALA A 31 -9.89 20.96 -9.97
CA ALA A 31 -8.70 20.97 -10.81
C ALA A 31 -9.02 21.32 -12.28
N ALA A 32 -10.26 21.11 -12.73
CA ALA A 32 -10.69 21.42 -14.10
C ALA A 32 -10.70 22.93 -14.42
N PHE A 33 -10.80 23.80 -13.40
CA PHE A 33 -10.78 25.25 -13.58
C PHE A 33 -9.37 25.85 -13.71
N ILE A 34 -8.34 25.14 -13.25
CA ILE A 34 -6.95 25.61 -13.27
C ILE A 34 -6.42 25.79 -14.71
N PRO A 35 -6.62 24.83 -15.65
CA PRO A 35 -6.09 24.93 -17.01
C PRO A 35 -6.69 26.07 -17.81
N VAL A 36 -8.00 26.34 -17.60
CA VAL A 36 -8.71 27.42 -18.29
C VAL A 36 -8.10 28.78 -17.98
N LYS A 37 -7.62 29.00 -16.75
CA LYS A 37 -6.97 30.23 -16.33
C LYS A 37 -5.49 30.34 -16.73
N LEU A 38 -4.82 29.18 -16.93
CA LEU A 38 -3.40 29.13 -17.24
C LEU A 38 -3.11 29.06 -18.75
N GLU A 39 -4.14 28.80 -19.58
CA GLU A 39 -4.01 28.60 -21.05
C GLU A 39 -2.90 27.61 -21.43
N LYS A 40 -2.71 26.56 -20.62
CA LYS A 40 -1.66 25.54 -20.79
C LYS A 40 -2.25 24.19 -21.16
N PRO A 41 -1.52 23.33 -21.91
CA PRO A 41 -1.91 21.96 -22.16
C PRO A 41 -2.24 21.24 -20.85
N PHE A 42 -3.40 20.60 -20.81
CA PHE A 42 -3.93 19.94 -19.62
C PHE A 42 -4.30 18.49 -19.92
N LYS A 43 -3.93 17.60 -19.00
CA LYS A 43 -4.39 16.22 -18.99
C LYS A 43 -4.77 15.79 -17.57
N SER A 44 -5.90 15.13 -17.47
CA SER A 44 -6.41 14.57 -16.21
C SER A 44 -6.34 13.05 -16.20
N LEU A 45 -6.21 12.48 -15.01
CA LEU A 45 -6.26 11.05 -14.75
C LEU A 45 -7.63 10.49 -15.16
N GLN A 46 -7.61 9.34 -15.82
CA GLN A 46 -8.80 8.53 -16.06
C GLN A 46 -8.87 7.41 -15.02
N LYS A 47 -9.72 7.56 -14.01
CA LYS A 47 -9.85 6.61 -12.89
C LYS A 47 -10.43 5.25 -13.28
N GLY A 48 -11.00 5.09 -14.48
CA GLY A 48 -11.63 3.86 -14.92
C GLY A 48 -12.86 3.48 -14.09
N ARG A 49 -13.72 4.45 -13.79
CA ARG A 49 -14.89 4.26 -12.90
C ARG A 49 -15.87 3.22 -13.40
N MET A 50 -16.12 3.19 -14.71
CA MET A 50 -17.04 2.20 -15.32
C MET A 50 -16.47 0.79 -15.24
N GLU A 51 -15.19 0.61 -15.57
CA GLU A 51 -14.48 -0.67 -15.47
C GLU A 51 -14.47 -1.20 -14.02
N LYS A 52 -14.20 -0.30 -13.06
CA LYS A 52 -14.23 -0.63 -11.62
C LYS A 52 -15.63 -1.00 -11.14
N LYS A 53 -16.68 -0.30 -11.62
CA LYS A 53 -18.06 -0.65 -11.33
C LYS A 53 -18.43 -2.03 -11.88
N GLN A 54 -17.96 -2.36 -13.08
CA GLN A 54 -18.16 -3.67 -13.69
C GLN A 54 -17.41 -4.76 -12.91
N LEU A 55 -16.16 -4.53 -12.51
CA LEU A 55 -15.38 -5.46 -11.70
C LEU A 55 -16.07 -5.82 -10.37
N THR A 56 -16.77 -4.86 -9.74
CA THR A 56 -17.46 -5.06 -8.45
C THR A 56 -18.95 -5.35 -8.59
N SER A 57 -19.43 -5.67 -9.78
CA SER A 57 -20.87 -5.96 -10.02
C SER A 57 -21.28 -7.39 -9.68
N GLY A 58 -20.30 -8.29 -9.47
CA GLY A 58 -20.54 -9.72 -9.34
C GLY A 58 -20.72 -10.46 -10.67
N ASP A 59 -20.73 -9.75 -11.80
CA ASP A 59 -20.77 -10.36 -13.13
C ASP A 59 -19.41 -10.99 -13.47
N PRO A 60 -19.34 -12.30 -13.74
CA PRO A 60 -18.10 -12.97 -14.11
C PRO A 60 -17.39 -12.36 -15.34
N SER A 61 -18.12 -11.81 -16.29
CA SER A 61 -17.53 -11.15 -17.48
C SER A 61 -16.73 -9.90 -17.15
N GLY A 62 -17.05 -9.26 -16.02
CA GLY A 62 -16.35 -8.09 -15.48
C GLY A 62 -15.13 -8.43 -14.64
N PHE A 63 -14.94 -9.70 -14.27
CA PHE A 63 -13.82 -10.13 -13.42
C PHE A 63 -12.54 -10.32 -14.23
N LYS A 64 -11.84 -9.22 -14.47
CA LYS A 64 -10.55 -9.19 -15.18
C LYS A 64 -9.65 -8.09 -14.62
N PRO A 65 -8.32 -8.24 -14.75
CA PRO A 65 -7.37 -7.22 -14.33
C PRO A 65 -7.62 -5.90 -15.03
N LEU A 66 -7.75 -4.83 -14.25
CA LEU A 66 -7.82 -3.47 -14.76
C LEU A 66 -6.43 -2.86 -14.83
N LYS A 67 -6.29 -1.81 -15.65
CA LYS A 67 -5.06 -0.99 -15.72
C LYS A 67 -4.68 -0.50 -14.32
N SER A 68 -3.42 -0.72 -13.91
CA SER A 68 -2.92 -0.27 -12.60
C SER A 68 -2.97 1.25 -12.46
N THR A 69 -3.02 1.74 -11.24
CA THR A 69 -2.98 3.19 -10.95
C THR A 69 -1.66 3.80 -11.43
N HIS A 70 -0.54 3.10 -11.31
CA HIS A 70 0.77 3.53 -11.81
C HIS A 70 0.77 3.72 -13.32
N GLU A 71 0.20 2.76 -14.06
CA GLU A 71 0.06 2.84 -15.51
C GLU A 71 -0.90 3.96 -15.95
N ARG A 72 -1.98 4.19 -15.18
CA ARG A 72 -2.90 5.31 -15.41
C ARG A 72 -2.19 6.66 -15.21
N TYR A 73 -1.31 6.78 -14.23
CA TYR A 73 -0.48 7.97 -14.03
C TYR A 73 0.50 8.16 -15.20
N ALA A 74 1.23 7.12 -15.58
CA ALA A 74 2.14 7.19 -16.72
C ALA A 74 1.44 7.61 -18.02
N GLU A 75 0.22 7.12 -18.25
CA GLU A 75 -0.60 7.48 -19.41
C GLU A 75 -0.95 8.98 -19.47
N VAL A 76 -1.13 9.65 -18.33
CA VAL A 76 -1.37 11.10 -18.29
C VAL A 76 -0.17 11.85 -18.91
N PHE A 77 1.04 11.45 -18.54
CA PHE A 77 2.28 12.05 -19.07
C PHE A 77 2.49 11.70 -20.55
N ARG A 78 2.21 10.46 -20.97
CA ARG A 78 2.28 10.08 -22.39
C ARG A 78 1.33 10.88 -23.26
N ARG A 79 0.12 11.19 -22.79
CA ARG A 79 -0.85 12.06 -23.50
C ARG A 79 -0.41 13.52 -23.60
N LEU A 80 0.63 13.92 -22.87
CA LEU A 80 1.33 15.21 -23.01
C LEU A 80 2.57 15.14 -23.89
N GLY A 81 2.88 13.97 -24.46
CA GLY A 81 4.04 13.77 -25.33
C GLY A 81 5.30 13.31 -24.59
N TYR A 82 5.26 13.08 -23.29
CA TYR A 82 6.42 12.59 -22.53
C TYR A 82 6.56 11.07 -22.64
N HIS A 83 7.80 10.59 -22.72
CA HIS A 83 8.08 9.17 -22.54
C HIS A 83 7.96 8.80 -21.06
N ALA A 84 6.92 8.02 -20.70
CA ALA A 84 6.68 7.56 -19.34
C ALA A 84 6.35 6.07 -19.36
N LYS A 85 7.31 5.25 -18.98
CA LYS A 85 7.20 3.78 -18.91
C LYS A 85 7.75 3.34 -17.54
N PRO A 86 6.93 3.31 -16.48
CA PRO A 86 7.37 2.84 -15.18
C PRO A 86 7.90 1.40 -15.27
N GLY A 87 9.03 1.13 -14.64
CA GLY A 87 9.67 -0.17 -14.63
C GLY A 87 10.34 -0.50 -13.29
N PRO A 88 10.90 -1.72 -13.14
CA PRO A 88 11.46 -2.18 -11.86
C PRO A 88 12.59 -1.29 -11.30
N GLY A 89 13.29 -0.54 -12.17
CA GLY A 89 14.34 0.39 -11.77
C GLY A 89 13.84 1.76 -11.27
N ASP A 90 12.54 2.04 -11.39
CA ASP A 90 11.95 3.32 -10.95
C ASP A 90 11.57 3.26 -9.47
N ILE A 91 12.58 3.09 -8.62
CA ILE A 91 12.46 3.01 -7.18
C ILE A 91 13.21 4.14 -6.49
N LEU A 92 12.82 4.47 -5.27
CA LEU A 92 13.53 5.42 -4.44
C LEU A 92 14.85 4.82 -3.94
N LYS A 93 15.83 5.69 -3.75
CA LYS A 93 17.10 5.30 -3.14
C LYS A 93 16.86 5.03 -1.65
N GLY A 94 17.44 3.94 -1.15
CA GLY A 94 17.39 3.62 0.27
C GLY A 94 18.05 4.71 1.13
N GLU A 95 17.59 4.85 2.35
CA GLU A 95 18.01 5.85 3.33
C GLU A 95 18.81 5.20 4.47
N ALA A 96 19.57 6.00 5.20
CA ALA A 96 20.22 5.54 6.42
C ALA A 96 19.18 5.18 7.50
N TRP A 97 19.54 4.25 8.39
CA TRP A 97 18.70 3.91 9.56
C TRP A 97 18.31 5.18 10.34
N PRO A 98 17.06 5.30 10.80
CA PRO A 98 16.59 6.50 11.51
C PRO A 98 17.35 6.70 12.82
N LYS A 99 17.86 7.92 13.01
CA LYS A 99 18.74 8.24 14.16
C LYS A 99 18.02 8.23 15.51
N ASN A 100 16.72 8.57 15.48
CA ASN A 100 15.90 8.71 16.70
C ASN A 100 15.10 7.43 17.02
N PHE A 101 15.35 6.34 16.30
CA PHE A 101 14.68 5.07 16.53
C PHE A 101 15.67 4.02 17.02
N ASP A 102 15.72 3.89 18.35
CA ASP A 102 16.44 2.80 19.00
C ASP A 102 15.53 1.57 19.10
N ASP A 103 15.88 0.52 18.39
CA ASP A 103 15.19 -0.76 18.46
C ASP A 103 15.71 -1.67 19.58
N GLY A 104 16.71 -1.19 20.35
CA GLY A 104 17.33 -1.92 21.44
C GLY A 104 18.22 -3.09 20.98
N MET A 105 18.51 -3.18 19.66
CA MET A 105 19.25 -4.31 19.08
C MET A 105 20.19 -3.88 17.95
N ALA A 106 21.40 -3.53 18.29
CA ALA A 106 22.49 -3.24 17.33
C ALA A 106 23.13 -4.53 16.77
N GLN A 107 22.34 -5.54 16.37
CA GLN A 107 22.91 -6.78 15.83
C GLN A 107 22.92 -6.77 14.29
N SER A 108 24.11 -6.94 13.72
CA SER A 108 24.28 -7.29 12.30
C SER A 108 23.65 -8.66 12.02
N GLY A 109 22.98 -8.82 10.88
CA GLY A 109 22.37 -10.09 10.48
C GLY A 109 20.91 -10.29 10.88
N GLN A 110 20.23 -9.27 11.41
CA GLN A 110 18.79 -9.34 11.68
C GLN A 110 17.96 -9.37 10.41
N LEU A 111 16.94 -10.22 10.41
CA LEU A 111 15.93 -10.31 9.37
C LEU A 111 14.79 -9.34 9.68
N ARG A 112 14.87 -8.13 9.16
CA ARG A 112 13.92 -7.03 9.43
C ARG A 112 12.70 -7.14 8.55
N VAL A 113 11.53 -7.37 9.14
CA VAL A 113 10.24 -7.50 8.44
C VAL A 113 9.26 -6.47 8.97
N GLY A 114 8.66 -5.70 8.07
CA GLY A 114 7.59 -4.77 8.40
C GLY A 114 6.24 -5.49 8.46
N LEU A 115 5.42 -5.13 9.42
CA LEU A 115 4.04 -5.61 9.56
C LEU A 115 3.10 -4.42 9.74
N ALA A 116 2.22 -4.18 8.76
CA ALA A 116 1.19 -3.14 8.77
C ALA A 116 -0.20 -3.81 8.79
N PRO A 117 -0.73 -4.18 9.98
CA PRO A 117 -1.89 -5.05 10.12
C PRO A 117 -3.24 -4.33 9.91
N PHE A 118 -3.24 -3.01 9.76
CA PHE A 118 -4.44 -2.20 9.70
C PHE A 118 -4.72 -1.64 8.31
N ALA A 119 -5.98 -1.31 8.07
CA ALA A 119 -6.46 -0.60 6.90
C ALA A 119 -7.63 0.31 7.28
N ALA A 120 -7.95 1.28 6.41
CA ALA A 120 -9.01 2.26 6.64
C ALA A 120 -10.42 1.65 6.79
N HIS A 121 -10.63 0.43 6.30
CA HIS A 121 -11.95 -0.23 6.29
C HIS A 121 -11.85 -1.65 6.82
N ALA A 122 -12.82 -2.05 7.66
CA ALA A 122 -12.86 -3.36 8.33
C ALA A 122 -12.77 -4.55 7.36
N GLY A 123 -13.41 -4.47 6.18
CA GLY A 123 -13.35 -5.53 5.16
C GLY A 123 -11.97 -5.80 4.56
N LYS A 124 -10.95 -5.02 4.95
CA LYS A 124 -9.55 -5.17 4.57
C LYS A 124 -8.63 -5.51 5.75
N CYS A 125 -9.14 -5.52 6.97
CA CYS A 125 -8.34 -5.78 8.17
C CYS A 125 -8.28 -7.28 8.45
N TYR A 126 -7.07 -7.80 8.61
CA TYR A 126 -6.88 -9.19 9.01
C TYR A 126 -7.29 -9.36 10.48
N PRO A 127 -8.03 -10.43 10.84
CA PRO A 127 -8.51 -10.61 12.21
C PRO A 127 -7.36 -10.70 13.22
N GLU A 128 -7.52 -10.03 14.35
CA GLU A 128 -6.48 -9.96 15.38
C GLU A 128 -6.00 -11.34 15.88
N PRO A 129 -6.87 -12.34 16.11
CA PRO A 129 -6.41 -13.68 16.50
C PRO A 129 -5.47 -14.32 15.47
N GLN A 130 -5.80 -14.23 14.18
CA GLN A 130 -4.98 -14.78 13.11
C GLN A 130 -3.70 -13.95 12.90
N MET A 131 -3.74 -12.63 13.15
CA MET A 131 -2.55 -11.79 13.12
C MET A 131 -1.59 -12.17 14.25
N LYS A 132 -2.08 -12.45 15.46
CA LYS A 132 -1.28 -12.95 16.58
C LYS A 132 -0.68 -14.33 16.28
N GLU A 133 -1.45 -15.22 15.66
CA GLU A 133 -0.94 -16.50 15.18
C GLU A 133 0.20 -16.31 14.17
N LEU A 134 0.04 -15.41 13.20
CA LEU A 134 1.09 -15.09 12.24
C LEU A 134 2.34 -14.54 12.94
N ILE A 135 2.18 -13.62 13.89
CA ILE A 135 3.30 -13.07 14.67
C ILE A 135 4.04 -14.20 15.40
N GLN A 136 3.32 -15.11 16.05
CA GLN A 136 3.93 -16.25 16.75
C GLN A 136 4.70 -17.18 15.79
N LEU A 137 4.12 -17.51 14.64
CA LEU A 137 4.80 -18.31 13.61
C LEU A 137 6.06 -17.64 13.11
N LEU A 138 6.02 -16.33 12.86
CA LEU A 138 7.18 -15.55 12.43
C LEU A 138 8.25 -15.49 13.51
N GLY A 139 7.88 -15.44 14.79
CA GLY A 139 8.81 -15.44 15.92
C GLY A 139 9.68 -16.69 16.02
N ALA A 140 9.27 -17.80 15.37
CA ALA A 140 10.08 -19.00 15.26
C ALA A 140 11.20 -18.92 14.19
N VAL A 141 11.20 -17.87 13.36
CA VAL A 141 12.23 -17.66 12.33
C VAL A 141 13.48 -17.08 13.00
N PRO A 142 14.66 -17.72 12.83
CA PRO A 142 15.88 -17.23 13.45
C PRO A 142 16.20 -15.77 13.06
N HIS A 143 16.60 -14.99 14.05
CA HIS A 143 17.01 -13.59 13.88
C HIS A 143 15.96 -12.65 13.31
N ILE A 144 14.67 -13.04 13.33
CA ILE A 144 13.60 -12.15 12.88
C ILE A 144 13.40 -10.97 13.81
N ARG A 145 13.12 -9.82 13.22
CA ARG A 145 12.64 -8.61 13.90
C ARG A 145 11.44 -8.06 13.18
N LEU A 146 10.30 -7.97 13.85
CA LEU A 146 9.06 -7.42 13.31
C LEU A 146 8.91 -5.96 13.72
N TYR A 147 8.83 -5.07 12.72
CA TYR A 147 8.52 -3.65 12.93
C TYR A 147 7.05 -3.44 12.63
N LEU A 148 6.29 -2.98 13.64
CA LEU A 148 4.84 -2.86 13.59
C LEU A 148 4.47 -1.42 13.20
N PHE A 149 3.80 -1.27 12.06
CA PHE A 149 3.40 0.01 11.48
C PHE A 149 1.89 0.25 11.66
N GLY A 150 1.53 1.46 12.03
CA GLY A 150 0.15 1.90 12.18
C GLY A 150 0.08 3.36 12.59
N GLY A 151 -1.14 3.90 12.68
CA GLY A 151 -1.37 5.30 13.04
C GLY A 151 -2.70 5.50 13.75
N GLY A 152 -2.78 6.57 14.54
CA GLY A 152 -3.94 6.84 15.38
C GLY A 152 -3.94 6.05 16.69
N GLN A 153 -4.62 6.59 17.69
CA GLN A 153 -4.51 6.18 19.08
C GLN A 153 -4.79 4.67 19.29
N ARG A 154 -5.88 4.17 18.71
CA ARG A 154 -6.27 2.75 18.84
C ARG A 154 -5.20 1.79 18.29
N GLU A 155 -4.63 2.11 17.12
CA GLU A 155 -3.61 1.25 16.51
C GLU A 155 -2.31 1.29 17.31
N ILE A 156 -1.92 2.45 17.84
CA ILE A 156 -0.76 2.61 18.73
C ILE A 156 -0.91 1.73 19.98
N GLU A 157 -2.07 1.72 20.62
CA GLU A 157 -2.35 0.91 21.81
C GLU A 157 -2.26 -0.60 21.50
N VAL A 158 -2.88 -1.05 20.40
CA VAL A 158 -2.82 -2.47 20.00
C VAL A 158 -1.39 -2.90 19.67
N LEU A 159 -0.66 -2.10 18.87
CA LEU A 159 0.72 -2.42 18.50
C LEU A 159 1.67 -2.36 19.70
N GLY A 160 1.42 -1.47 20.66
CA GLY A 160 2.13 -1.43 21.93
C GLY A 160 1.95 -2.71 22.73
N SER A 161 0.72 -3.21 22.84
CA SER A 161 0.44 -4.48 23.53
C SER A 161 1.11 -5.69 22.87
N TRP A 162 1.28 -5.68 21.54
CA TRP A 162 2.01 -6.74 20.84
C TRP A 162 3.53 -6.62 21.03
N GLU A 163 4.08 -5.39 21.09
CA GLU A 163 5.48 -5.16 21.44
C GLU A 163 5.80 -5.71 22.84
N GLU A 164 4.90 -5.50 23.81
CA GLU A 164 5.06 -6.04 25.17
C GLU A 164 4.96 -7.58 25.22
N ALA A 165 4.05 -8.16 24.44
CA ALA A 165 3.80 -9.59 24.43
C ALA A 165 4.85 -10.41 23.65
N TYR A 166 5.48 -9.81 22.64
CA TYR A 166 6.39 -10.51 21.74
C TYR A 166 7.74 -9.80 21.65
N PRO A 167 8.85 -10.32 22.27
CA PRO A 167 10.12 -9.62 22.40
C PRO A 167 10.82 -9.31 21.06
N TYR A 168 10.43 -10.01 19.99
CA TYR A 168 10.93 -9.78 18.63
C TYR A 168 10.10 -8.75 17.85
N CYS A 169 9.04 -8.19 18.45
CA CYS A 169 8.25 -7.10 17.88
C CYS A 169 8.73 -5.73 18.38
N LYS A 170 8.67 -4.73 17.52
CA LYS A 170 8.95 -3.33 17.84
C LYS A 170 7.91 -2.44 17.17
N SER A 171 7.09 -1.75 17.96
CA SER A 171 6.13 -0.79 17.43
C SER A 171 6.85 0.47 16.96
N VAL A 172 6.51 0.93 15.75
CA VAL A 172 6.96 2.19 15.15
C VAL A 172 5.90 3.27 15.32
N ALA A 173 4.64 2.85 15.45
CA ALA A 173 3.48 3.72 15.45
C ALA A 173 3.55 4.84 16.50
N GLY A 174 3.47 6.09 16.05
CA GLY A 174 3.50 7.27 16.89
C GLY A 174 4.85 7.59 17.55
N LYS A 175 5.92 6.83 17.27
CA LYS A 175 7.24 7.01 17.93
C LYS A 175 8.21 7.87 17.13
N ILE A 176 8.06 7.92 15.81
CA ILE A 176 8.93 8.68 14.90
C ILE A 176 8.10 9.41 13.83
N PRO A 177 8.61 10.49 13.23
CA PRO A 177 7.95 11.17 12.14
C PRO A 177 7.99 10.34 10.85
N LEU A 178 7.08 10.63 9.91
CA LEU A 178 6.97 9.91 8.64
C LEU A 178 8.29 9.83 7.86
N THR A 179 9.13 10.86 7.90
CA THR A 179 10.44 10.85 7.24
C THR A 179 11.37 9.78 7.80
N GLU A 180 11.38 9.56 9.11
CA GLU A 180 12.16 8.51 9.75
C GLU A 180 11.49 7.14 9.58
N GLU A 181 10.15 7.09 9.52
CA GLU A 181 9.41 5.87 9.19
C GLU A 181 9.76 5.38 7.77
N LEU A 182 9.84 6.29 6.79
CA LEU A 182 10.28 5.97 5.43
C LEU A 182 11.74 5.45 5.40
N ALA A 183 12.63 6.07 6.16
CA ALA A 183 14.00 5.59 6.30
C ALA A 183 14.04 4.18 6.89
N LEU A 184 13.24 3.89 7.93
CA LEU A 184 13.13 2.55 8.50
C LEU A 184 12.58 1.55 7.47
N ILE A 185 11.50 1.90 6.77
CA ILE A 185 10.92 1.08 5.71
C ILE A 185 11.98 0.70 4.67
N SER A 186 12.81 1.66 4.21
CA SER A 186 13.83 1.41 3.20
C SER A 186 14.92 0.40 3.64
N ASN A 187 15.00 0.09 4.93
CA ASN A 187 15.95 -0.86 5.54
C ASN A 187 15.32 -2.24 5.85
N LEU A 188 14.09 -2.46 5.48
CA LEU A 188 13.41 -3.76 5.66
C LEU A 188 13.78 -4.74 4.54
N ARG A 189 13.53 -6.03 4.80
CA ARG A 189 13.69 -7.11 3.79
C ARG A 189 12.35 -7.45 3.13
N LEU A 190 11.24 -7.19 3.81
CA LEU A 190 9.88 -7.49 3.38
C LEU A 190 8.91 -6.59 4.14
N MET A 191 7.82 -6.19 3.50
CA MET A 191 6.65 -5.61 4.14
C MET A 191 5.45 -6.55 4.01
N ILE A 192 4.83 -6.92 5.13
CA ILE A 192 3.53 -7.59 5.16
C ILE A 192 2.48 -6.52 5.44
N SER A 193 1.53 -6.33 4.55
CA SER A 193 0.51 -5.28 4.72
C SER A 193 -0.87 -5.73 4.28
N MET A 194 -1.86 -5.05 4.80
CA MET A 194 -3.19 -5.04 4.19
C MET A 194 -3.15 -4.24 2.88
N ASP A 195 -4.25 -4.26 2.12
CA ASP A 195 -4.47 -3.29 1.04
C ASP A 195 -4.56 -1.87 1.64
N SER A 196 -3.38 -1.30 1.95
CA SER A 196 -3.18 -0.05 2.70
C SER A 196 -1.93 0.71 2.25
N GLY A 197 -1.72 1.92 2.79
CA GLY A 197 -0.64 2.83 2.41
C GLY A 197 0.76 2.26 2.58
N ASN A 198 1.04 1.53 3.67
CA ASN A 198 2.39 1.06 4.00
C ASN A 198 2.97 0.09 2.97
N GLY A 199 2.12 -0.76 2.35
CA GLY A 199 2.55 -1.61 1.24
C GLY A 199 3.05 -0.79 0.05
N HIS A 200 2.39 0.32 -0.27
CA HIS A 200 2.83 1.21 -1.34
C HIS A 200 4.12 1.94 -1.00
N LEU A 201 4.29 2.41 0.24
CA LEU A 201 5.52 3.05 0.71
C LEU A 201 6.71 2.11 0.60
N ALA A 202 6.54 0.85 1.01
CA ALA A 202 7.59 -0.16 0.89
C ALA A 202 7.94 -0.47 -0.59
N ALA A 203 6.92 -0.58 -1.45
CA ALA A 203 7.13 -0.82 -2.87
C ALA A 203 7.87 0.33 -3.58
N MET A 204 7.75 1.58 -3.10
CA MET A 204 8.52 2.72 -3.62
C MET A 204 10.04 2.54 -3.47
N TYR A 205 10.49 1.80 -2.47
CA TYR A 205 11.89 1.43 -2.25
C TYR A 205 12.30 0.10 -2.90
N GLY A 206 11.40 -0.50 -3.68
CA GLY A 206 11.66 -1.78 -4.36
C GLY A 206 11.62 -3.00 -3.44
N LEU A 207 11.10 -2.86 -2.24
CA LEU A 207 10.97 -3.98 -1.31
C LEU A 207 9.91 -4.97 -1.79
N PRO A 208 10.09 -6.28 -1.56
CA PRO A 208 9.00 -7.23 -1.62
C PRO A 208 7.86 -6.82 -0.69
N VAL A 209 6.63 -6.89 -1.17
CA VAL A 209 5.43 -6.57 -0.39
C VAL A 209 4.46 -7.72 -0.49
N LEU A 210 4.16 -8.37 0.64
CA LEU A 210 3.11 -9.36 0.74
C LEU A 210 1.82 -8.67 1.17
N THR A 211 0.83 -8.62 0.29
CA THR A 211 -0.44 -7.93 0.55
C THR A 211 -1.58 -8.91 0.78
N LEU A 212 -2.33 -8.72 1.86
CA LEU A 212 -3.54 -9.50 2.17
C LEU A 212 -4.78 -8.74 1.67
N TRP A 213 -5.60 -9.44 0.89
CA TRP A 213 -6.78 -8.87 0.23
C TRP A 213 -8.07 -9.53 0.75
N GLY A 214 -8.97 -8.70 1.31
CA GLY A 214 -10.27 -9.13 1.79
C GLY A 214 -11.39 -8.92 0.77
N VAL A 215 -12.25 -7.93 1.01
CA VAL A 215 -13.35 -7.55 0.09
C VAL A 215 -12.89 -6.80 -1.14
N THR A 216 -11.62 -6.40 -1.21
CA THR A 216 -10.96 -5.80 -2.37
C THR A 216 -10.19 -6.86 -3.16
N HIS A 217 -9.61 -6.48 -4.31
CA HIS A 217 -8.83 -7.39 -5.15
C HIS A 217 -7.76 -6.61 -5.94
N PRO A 218 -6.57 -7.17 -6.19
CA PRO A 218 -5.52 -6.50 -6.97
C PRO A 218 -5.97 -6.13 -8.38
N TYR A 219 -6.96 -6.84 -8.94
CA TYR A 219 -7.55 -6.52 -10.24
C TYR A 219 -8.17 -5.12 -10.32
N ALA A 220 -8.47 -4.47 -9.19
CA ALA A 220 -8.91 -3.06 -9.18
C ALA A 220 -7.80 -2.07 -9.57
N GLY A 221 -6.56 -2.56 -9.74
CA GLY A 221 -5.40 -1.77 -10.16
C GLY A 221 -4.72 -1.01 -9.03
N PHE A 222 -4.88 -1.48 -7.79
CA PHE A 222 -4.27 -0.87 -6.60
C PHE A 222 -3.18 -1.73 -5.95
N ALA A 223 -2.73 -2.81 -6.60
CA ALA A 223 -1.58 -3.55 -6.09
C ALA A 223 -0.35 -2.64 -5.96
N PRO A 224 0.50 -2.82 -4.93
CA PRO A 224 1.76 -2.10 -4.82
C PRO A 224 2.63 -2.26 -6.07
N PHE A 225 3.43 -1.22 -6.36
CA PHE A 225 4.21 -1.15 -7.59
C PHE A 225 5.17 -2.32 -7.73
N ASN A 226 5.22 -2.89 -8.95
CA ASN A 226 6.18 -3.93 -9.35
C ASN A 226 6.23 -5.15 -8.42
N GLN A 227 5.08 -5.56 -7.86
CA GLN A 227 5.00 -6.79 -7.07
C GLN A 227 4.54 -7.96 -7.93
N PRO A 228 5.14 -9.17 -7.77
CA PRO A 228 4.65 -10.37 -8.42
C PRO A 228 3.25 -10.76 -7.90
N GLU A 229 2.44 -11.38 -8.74
CA GLU A 229 1.07 -11.79 -8.37
C GLU A 229 1.05 -12.72 -7.15
N ALA A 230 2.06 -13.59 -7.00
CA ALA A 230 2.22 -14.50 -5.87
C ALA A 230 2.32 -13.77 -4.51
N ASN A 231 2.67 -12.49 -4.50
CA ASN A 231 2.71 -11.66 -3.29
C ASN A 231 1.33 -11.07 -2.91
N SER A 232 0.26 -11.46 -3.61
CA SER A 232 -1.11 -11.11 -3.26
C SER A 232 -1.82 -12.34 -2.69
N ILE A 233 -2.04 -12.37 -1.38
CA ILE A 233 -2.85 -13.41 -0.74
C ILE A 233 -4.30 -12.97 -0.70
N LEU A 234 -5.15 -13.75 -1.33
CA LEU A 234 -6.55 -13.42 -1.54
C LEU A 234 -7.44 -14.19 -0.57
N ALA A 235 -8.50 -13.54 -0.10
CA ALA A 235 -9.60 -14.22 0.56
C ALA A 235 -10.24 -15.29 -0.37
N ASN A 236 -10.81 -16.32 0.21
CA ASN A 236 -11.32 -17.49 -0.51
C ASN A 236 -12.56 -17.15 -1.36
N ARG A 237 -12.37 -16.90 -2.67
CA ARG A 237 -13.46 -16.62 -3.60
C ARG A 237 -14.41 -17.79 -3.86
N LYS A 238 -14.05 -19.03 -3.53
CA LYS A 238 -15.00 -20.16 -3.59
C LYS A 238 -16.05 -20.02 -2.50
N LYS A 239 -15.64 -19.55 -1.31
CA LYS A 239 -16.55 -19.27 -0.17
C LYS A 239 -17.25 -17.91 -0.35
N TYR A 240 -16.58 -16.93 -0.93
CA TYR A 240 -17.03 -15.54 -1.09
C TYR A 240 -16.97 -15.11 -2.58
N PRO A 241 -17.87 -15.63 -3.43
CA PRO A 241 -17.75 -15.51 -4.89
C PRO A 241 -17.90 -14.10 -5.44
N ALA A 242 -18.56 -13.19 -4.69
CA ALA A 242 -18.76 -11.80 -5.13
C ALA A 242 -17.52 -10.90 -4.94
N ILE A 243 -16.38 -11.41 -4.39
CA ILE A 243 -15.15 -10.61 -4.29
C ILE A 243 -14.62 -10.29 -5.71
N PRO A 244 -14.25 -9.02 -5.98
CA PRO A 244 -14.31 -7.86 -5.08
C PRO A 244 -15.71 -7.26 -4.95
N THR A 245 -16.15 -7.02 -3.71
CA THR A 245 -17.42 -6.35 -3.41
C THR A 245 -17.25 -4.82 -3.35
N SER A 246 -16.02 -4.36 -3.28
CA SER A 246 -15.65 -2.96 -3.15
C SER A 246 -14.33 -2.67 -3.82
N VAL A 247 -14.22 -1.50 -4.46
CA VAL A 247 -12.95 -1.00 -5.01
C VAL A 247 -12.03 -0.48 -3.90
N TYR A 248 -12.61 0.11 -2.83
CA TYR A 248 -11.88 0.77 -1.75
C TYR A 248 -11.97 0.05 -0.40
N GLY A 249 -12.79 -0.99 -0.30
CA GLY A 249 -13.00 -1.75 0.94
C GLY A 249 -14.12 -1.20 1.83
N ASN A 250 -14.81 -0.15 1.44
CA ASN A 250 -15.85 0.52 2.21
C ASN A 250 -17.26 -0.11 2.06
N LYS A 251 -17.37 -1.21 1.32
CA LYS A 251 -18.64 -1.96 1.15
C LYS A 251 -18.39 -3.42 1.49
N VAL A 252 -19.00 -3.84 2.59
CA VAL A 252 -18.99 -5.22 3.07
C VAL A 252 -20.44 -5.70 3.04
N PRO A 253 -20.86 -6.54 2.08
CA PRO A 253 -22.20 -7.10 2.05
C PRO A 253 -22.45 -8.02 3.24
N GLU A 254 -23.71 -8.26 3.58
CA GLU A 254 -24.12 -9.25 4.56
C GLU A 254 -23.51 -10.62 4.24
N GLY A 255 -22.96 -11.28 5.24
CA GLY A 255 -22.27 -12.57 5.13
C GLY A 255 -20.82 -12.48 4.64
N TYR A 256 -20.27 -11.26 4.42
CA TYR A 256 -18.86 -11.03 4.04
C TYR A 256 -18.04 -10.38 5.16
N GLU A 257 -18.58 -10.23 6.36
CA GLU A 257 -17.93 -9.59 7.50
C GLU A 257 -16.63 -10.31 7.88
N ASN A 258 -16.63 -11.65 7.77
CA ASN A 258 -15.53 -12.51 8.15
C ASN A 258 -14.69 -12.99 6.96
N VAL A 259 -14.71 -12.27 5.85
CA VAL A 259 -14.03 -12.66 4.61
C VAL A 259 -12.53 -12.89 4.82
N MET A 260 -11.88 -12.07 5.63
CA MET A 260 -10.45 -12.14 5.93
C MET A 260 -10.07 -13.39 6.77
N GLU A 261 -11.01 -13.96 7.53
CA GLU A 261 -10.80 -15.22 8.26
C GLU A 261 -10.51 -16.41 7.33
N SER A 262 -10.89 -16.31 6.06
CA SER A 262 -10.63 -17.34 5.04
C SER A 262 -9.17 -17.42 4.59
N ILE A 263 -8.32 -16.48 5.03
CA ILE A 263 -6.88 -16.49 4.79
C ILE A 263 -6.20 -17.13 6.01
N PRO A 264 -5.66 -18.35 5.93
CA PRO A 264 -5.02 -19.00 7.07
C PRO A 264 -3.65 -18.34 7.35
N ALA A 265 -3.34 -18.09 8.63
CA ALA A 265 -2.06 -17.52 9.07
C ALA A 265 -0.86 -18.35 8.59
N LYS A 266 -0.98 -19.69 8.59
CA LYS A 266 0.06 -20.59 8.08
C LYS A 266 0.34 -20.38 6.59
N GLY A 267 -0.67 -20.05 5.77
CA GLY A 267 -0.50 -19.73 4.35
C GLY A 267 0.31 -18.44 4.14
N VAL A 268 0.00 -17.40 4.94
CA VAL A 268 0.74 -16.16 4.95
C VAL A 268 2.19 -16.39 5.36
N TYR A 269 2.41 -17.12 6.46
CA TYR A 269 3.74 -17.49 6.95
C TYR A 269 4.58 -18.22 5.91
N ASN A 270 4.01 -19.22 5.23
CA ASN A 270 4.74 -19.98 4.21
C ASN A 270 5.21 -19.05 3.07
N ARG A 271 4.33 -18.14 2.59
CA ARG A 271 4.73 -17.20 1.53
C ARG A 271 5.80 -16.22 2.01
N VAL A 272 5.77 -15.79 3.28
CA VAL A 272 6.84 -14.98 3.87
C VAL A 272 8.18 -15.71 3.77
N LEU A 273 8.24 -17.00 4.14
CA LEU A 273 9.48 -17.77 4.06
C LEU A 273 10.01 -17.88 2.62
N GLU A 274 9.12 -18.13 1.65
CA GLU A 274 9.50 -18.19 0.23
C GLU A 274 10.13 -16.85 -0.22
N ILE A 275 9.47 -15.72 0.06
CA ILE A 275 9.99 -14.38 -0.30
C ILE A 275 11.36 -14.12 0.33
N LEU A 276 11.53 -14.49 1.61
CA LEU A 276 12.80 -14.28 2.31
C LEU A 276 13.93 -15.14 1.76
N GLN A 277 13.63 -16.33 1.25
CA GLN A 277 14.60 -17.19 0.56
C GLN A 277 14.92 -16.65 -0.85
N GLU A 278 13.92 -16.24 -1.63
CA GLU A 278 14.09 -15.62 -2.95
C GLU A 278 14.99 -14.36 -2.89
N SER A 279 14.95 -13.63 -1.78
CA SER A 279 15.73 -12.39 -1.57
C SER A 279 17.20 -12.62 -1.13
N GLN A 280 17.62 -13.87 -0.95
CA GLN A 280 19.02 -14.22 -0.58
C GLN A 280 19.88 -14.61 -1.80
N ILE A 281 19.26 -14.76 -2.95
CA ILE A 281 19.91 -15.04 -4.24
C ILE A 281 20.16 -13.73 -4.99
#